data_5d563464262788d1b39746a4f5fc2d62
#
_entry.id   5d563464262788d1b39746a4f5fc2d62
#
_cell.length_a   1.000
_cell.length_b   1.000
_cell.length_c   1.000
_cell.angle_alpha   90.00
_cell.angle_beta   90.00
_cell.angle_gamma   90.00
#
_symmetry.space_group_name_H-M   'P 1'
#
loop_
_entity.id
_entity.type
_entity.pdbx_description
1 polymer ?
#
loop_
_entity_poly.entity_id
_entity_poly.type
_entity_poly.pdbx_seq_one_letter_code
_entity_poly.pdbx_strand_id
1 'polypeptide(L)'
;MGIASLGSGSRGNGTLVAIGKAVFLVDCGFNLKQTEQRLARLQLSPGDLTAILVSHEHSDHIAGVTALAHRYQIPVYASFGTLKNGPQEFTCQAFDGDMPFELAGVTVNPVVVPHDAREPTQFVFEQDGKRVGVLSDLGFVTKHVVDQFANCDYLLLEANHDRDMLHRGSYPPALKRRVGGDLGHLSNTQAFELLHRIAHPNLHVVIGHISEQ
;
A
#
# COMPACT_ATOMS: atom_id res chain seq x y z
N MET A 1 8.13 -15.08 6.49
CA MET A 1 7.75 -14.09 5.46
C MET A 1 6.27 -14.21 5.20
N GLY A 2 5.59 -13.07 5.00
CA GLY A 2 4.14 -13.07 4.71
C GLY A 2 3.59 -11.66 4.54
N ILE A 3 2.34 -11.59 4.12
CA ILE A 3 1.58 -10.36 3.94
C ILE A 3 0.20 -10.52 4.57
N ALA A 4 -0.31 -9.48 5.22
CA ALA A 4 -1.65 -9.49 5.79
C ALA A 4 -2.29 -8.10 5.69
N SER A 5 -3.54 -8.04 5.24
CA SER A 5 -4.31 -6.80 5.25
C SER A 5 -4.95 -6.58 6.62
N LEU A 6 -4.70 -5.45 7.25
CA LEU A 6 -5.44 -4.98 8.42
C LEU A 6 -6.83 -4.45 8.04
N GLY A 7 -6.99 -4.10 6.78
CA GLY A 7 -8.19 -3.61 6.13
C GLY A 7 -7.80 -2.82 4.89
N SER A 8 -8.74 -2.70 3.96
CA SER A 8 -8.47 -2.18 2.63
C SER A 8 -9.74 -1.52 2.06
N GLY A 9 -9.58 -0.37 1.43
CA GLY A 9 -10.64 0.43 0.82
C GLY A 9 -10.82 1.81 1.46
N SER A 10 -11.77 2.59 0.99
CA SER A 10 -11.97 4.02 1.31
C SER A 10 -12.24 4.35 2.79
N ARG A 11 -12.40 3.35 3.66
CA ARG A 11 -12.58 3.53 5.11
C ARG A 11 -11.30 3.32 5.91
N GLY A 12 -10.20 3.00 5.24
CA GLY A 12 -8.89 2.86 5.83
C GLY A 12 -8.12 1.68 5.25
N ASN A 13 -6.87 1.93 4.98
CA ASN A 13 -5.91 0.99 4.44
C ASN A 13 -4.80 0.74 5.47
N GLY A 14 -4.29 -0.47 5.48
CA GLY A 14 -3.13 -0.86 6.25
C GLY A 14 -2.74 -2.29 5.91
N THR A 15 -1.50 -2.47 5.50
CA THR A 15 -0.96 -3.76 5.09
C THR A 15 0.30 -4.09 5.89
N LEU A 16 0.32 -5.25 6.53
CA LEU A 16 1.51 -5.77 7.19
C LEU A 16 2.36 -6.57 6.20
N VAL A 17 3.65 -6.32 6.22
CA VAL A 17 4.68 -7.08 5.51
C VAL A 17 5.65 -7.63 6.54
N ALA A 18 5.72 -8.96 6.66
CA ALA A 18 6.69 -9.64 7.51
C ALA A 18 7.77 -10.27 6.63
N ILE A 19 9.03 -9.87 6.82
CA ILE A 19 10.18 -10.41 6.08
C ILE A 19 11.40 -10.48 7.00
N GLY A 20 12.06 -11.64 7.05
CA GLY A 20 13.11 -11.88 8.05
C GLY A 20 12.58 -11.70 9.48
N LYS A 21 13.19 -10.76 10.21
CA LYS A 21 12.77 -10.37 11.56
C LYS A 21 11.97 -9.06 11.57
N ALA A 22 11.86 -8.39 10.43
CA ALA A 22 11.18 -7.10 10.32
C ALA A 22 9.68 -7.27 10.05
N VAL A 23 8.87 -6.40 10.65
CA VAL A 23 7.44 -6.26 10.40
C VAL A 23 7.16 -4.80 10.05
N PHE A 24 6.82 -4.55 8.81
CA PHE A 24 6.46 -3.22 8.31
C PHE A 24 4.95 -3.06 8.25
N LEU A 25 4.48 -1.86 8.57
CA LEU A 25 3.11 -1.45 8.29
C LEU A 25 3.14 -0.47 7.11
N VAL A 26 2.56 -0.87 5.99
CA VAL A 26 2.31 0.03 4.85
C VAL A 26 0.95 0.66 5.06
N ASP A 27 0.94 1.96 5.25
CA ASP A 27 -0.22 2.80 5.58
C ASP A 27 -0.90 2.50 6.93
N CYS A 28 -1.57 3.49 7.47
CA CYS A 28 -2.39 3.37 8.67
C CYS A 28 -3.58 4.34 8.57
N GLY A 29 -4.61 3.97 7.81
CA GLY A 29 -5.83 4.75 7.64
C GLY A 29 -6.85 4.57 8.78
N PHE A 30 -6.55 3.73 9.77
CA PHE A 30 -7.42 3.46 10.93
C PHE A 30 -6.99 4.30 12.12
N ASN A 31 -7.94 4.66 13.00
CA ASN A 31 -7.58 5.28 14.27
C ASN A 31 -6.77 4.30 15.16
N LEU A 32 -6.09 4.85 16.18
CA LEU A 32 -5.19 4.10 17.06
C LEU A 32 -5.83 2.83 17.63
N LYS A 33 -7.03 2.95 18.22
CA LYS A 33 -7.75 1.81 18.82
C LYS A 33 -8.08 0.73 17.79
N GLN A 34 -8.51 1.12 16.60
CA GLN A 34 -8.81 0.18 15.52
C GLN A 34 -7.54 -0.54 15.04
N THR A 35 -6.42 0.18 14.92
CA THR A 35 -5.14 -0.42 14.53
C THR A 35 -4.66 -1.42 15.56
N GLU A 36 -4.67 -1.07 16.84
CA GLU A 36 -4.33 -1.99 17.94
C GLU A 36 -5.18 -3.27 17.91
N GLN A 37 -6.51 -3.13 17.76
CA GLN A 37 -7.42 -4.27 17.69
C GLN A 37 -7.17 -5.17 16.46
N ARG A 38 -6.80 -4.59 15.33
CA ARG A 38 -6.50 -5.33 14.10
C ARG A 38 -5.18 -6.08 14.19
N LEU A 39 -4.15 -5.44 14.76
CA LEU A 39 -2.88 -6.10 15.08
C LEU A 39 -3.05 -7.27 16.05
N ALA A 40 -3.83 -7.07 17.13
CA ALA A 40 -4.09 -8.10 18.12
C ALA A 40 -4.77 -9.37 17.53
N ARG A 41 -5.60 -9.24 16.49
CA ARG A 41 -6.16 -10.40 15.77
C ARG A 41 -5.11 -11.27 15.08
N LEU A 42 -3.98 -10.68 14.75
CA LEU A 42 -2.82 -11.37 14.17
C LEU A 42 -1.77 -11.72 15.23
N GLN A 43 -2.13 -11.61 16.53
CA GLN A 43 -1.24 -11.84 17.67
C GLN A 43 -0.01 -10.91 17.68
N LEU A 44 -0.17 -9.70 17.13
CA LEU A 44 0.85 -8.64 17.09
C LEU A 44 0.42 -7.48 17.98
N SER A 45 1.40 -6.72 18.43
CA SER A 45 1.24 -5.43 19.08
C SER A 45 1.92 -4.32 18.26
N PRO A 46 1.60 -3.05 18.47
CA PRO A 46 2.32 -1.97 17.80
C PRO A 46 3.83 -1.95 18.06
N GLY A 47 4.27 -2.50 19.21
CA GLY A 47 5.70 -2.62 19.54
C GLY A 47 6.47 -3.63 18.69
N ASP A 48 5.78 -4.50 17.96
CA ASP A 48 6.39 -5.46 17.04
C ASP A 48 6.69 -4.83 15.66
N LEU A 49 6.16 -3.62 15.41
CA LEU A 49 6.36 -2.93 14.13
C LEU A 49 7.76 -2.32 14.05
N THR A 50 8.46 -2.64 12.99
CA THR A 50 9.78 -2.10 12.68
C THR A 50 9.70 -0.65 12.20
N ALA A 51 8.73 -0.37 11.33
CA ALA A 51 8.47 0.97 10.79
C ALA A 51 7.07 1.03 10.14
N ILE A 52 6.60 2.27 9.94
CA ILE A 52 5.45 2.59 9.10
C ILE A 52 5.98 3.22 7.80
N LEU A 53 5.56 2.68 6.65
CA LEU A 53 5.81 3.27 5.34
C LEU A 53 4.50 3.84 4.81
N VAL A 54 4.52 5.11 4.41
CA VAL A 54 3.32 5.79 3.89
C VAL A 54 3.39 5.85 2.39
N SER A 55 2.37 5.31 1.73
CA SER A 55 2.28 5.28 0.27
C SER A 55 1.96 6.65 -0.33
N HIS A 56 1.02 7.37 0.26
CA HIS A 56 0.61 8.72 -0.16
C HIS A 56 -0.26 9.41 0.91
N GLU A 57 -0.59 10.69 0.70
CA GLU A 57 -1.21 11.56 1.71
C GLU A 57 -2.74 11.47 1.84
N HIS A 58 -3.44 10.58 1.15
CA HIS A 58 -4.88 10.45 1.30
C HIS A 58 -5.26 10.00 2.72
N SER A 59 -6.38 10.50 3.22
CA SER A 59 -6.78 10.31 4.63
C SER A 59 -7.00 8.86 5.02
N ASP A 60 -7.47 8.03 4.11
CA ASP A 60 -7.66 6.59 4.31
C ASP A 60 -6.34 5.79 4.32
N HIS A 61 -5.20 6.46 4.12
CA HIS A 61 -3.85 5.91 4.26
C HIS A 61 -3.10 6.47 5.47
N ILE A 62 -3.32 7.74 5.84
CA ILE A 62 -2.50 8.40 6.85
C ILE A 62 -3.20 8.74 8.17
N ALA A 63 -4.52 8.64 8.27
CA ALA A 63 -5.29 9.17 9.41
C ALA A 63 -4.82 8.67 10.79
N GLY A 64 -4.29 7.46 10.88
CA GLY A 64 -3.78 6.88 12.12
C GLY A 64 -2.28 6.97 12.32
N VAL A 65 -1.51 7.35 11.30
CA VAL A 65 -0.04 7.30 11.31
C VAL A 65 0.54 8.10 12.46
N THR A 66 0.17 9.38 12.59
CA THR A 66 0.69 10.28 13.64
C THR A 66 0.44 9.72 15.04
N ALA A 67 -0.80 9.29 15.31
CA ALA A 67 -1.18 8.79 16.64
C ALA A 67 -0.44 7.48 16.98
N LEU A 68 -0.33 6.56 16.03
CA LEU A 68 0.36 5.28 16.20
C LEU A 68 1.87 5.49 16.39
N ALA A 69 2.50 6.25 15.50
CA ALA A 69 3.93 6.53 15.53
C ALA A 69 4.35 7.23 16.83
N HIS A 70 3.62 8.28 17.23
CA HIS A 70 3.89 9.02 18.45
C HIS A 70 3.71 8.16 19.71
N ARG A 71 2.61 7.39 19.78
CA ARG A 71 2.31 6.56 20.98
C ARG A 71 3.33 5.47 21.22
N TYR A 72 3.84 4.85 20.15
CA TYR A 72 4.72 3.68 20.23
C TYR A 72 6.15 3.94 19.77
N GLN A 73 6.46 5.20 19.44
CA GLN A 73 7.79 5.62 18.98
C GLN A 73 8.25 4.85 17.73
N ILE A 74 7.33 4.57 16.82
CA ILE A 74 7.60 3.83 15.58
C ILE A 74 8.12 4.81 14.53
N PRO A 75 9.27 4.55 13.87
CA PRO A 75 9.76 5.39 12.78
C PRO A 75 8.82 5.35 11.58
N VAL A 76 8.65 6.52 10.94
CA VAL A 76 7.80 6.69 9.76
C VAL A 76 8.65 7.08 8.57
N TYR A 77 8.34 6.50 7.40
CA TYR A 77 8.99 6.78 6.13
C TYR A 77 7.94 7.17 5.09
N ALA A 78 8.21 8.21 4.32
CA ALA A 78 7.33 8.67 3.23
C ALA A 78 8.14 9.36 2.14
N SER A 79 7.60 9.45 0.92
CA SER A 79 8.21 10.23 -0.16
C SER A 79 8.23 11.72 0.16
N PHE A 80 9.10 12.49 -0.49
CA PHE A 80 9.17 13.95 -0.32
C PHE A 80 7.85 14.64 -0.63
N GLY A 81 7.14 14.20 -1.67
CA GLY A 81 5.84 14.76 -2.05
C GLY A 81 4.76 14.48 -1.01
N THR A 82 4.71 13.26 -0.50
CA THR A 82 3.78 12.86 0.57
C THR A 82 4.04 13.65 1.86
N LEU A 83 5.31 13.84 2.26
CA LEU A 83 5.66 14.63 3.45
C LEU A 83 5.25 16.09 3.36
N LYS A 84 5.36 16.69 2.18
CA LYS A 84 5.03 18.10 1.98
C LYS A 84 3.56 18.40 2.22
N ASN A 85 2.68 17.43 2.06
CA ASN A 85 1.23 17.55 2.22
C ASN A 85 0.66 16.69 3.36
N GLY A 86 1.47 15.84 3.96
CA GLY A 86 1.10 15.00 5.10
C GLY A 86 1.17 15.74 6.44
N PRO A 87 0.77 15.10 7.55
CA PRO A 87 0.85 15.69 8.87
C PRO A 87 2.30 16.00 9.25
N GLN A 88 2.56 17.26 9.60
CA GLN A 88 3.91 17.76 9.95
C GLN A 88 4.33 17.44 11.41
N GLU A 89 3.52 16.68 12.13
CA GLU A 89 3.61 16.54 13.59
C GLU A 89 4.45 15.35 14.06
N PHE A 90 5.03 14.57 13.18
CA PHE A 90 5.87 13.43 13.56
C PHE A 90 7.22 13.44 12.83
N THR A 91 8.22 12.88 13.50
CA THR A 91 9.54 12.69 12.88
C THR A 91 9.42 11.65 11.76
N CYS A 92 9.41 12.10 10.53
CA CYS A 92 9.36 11.26 9.35
C CYS A 92 10.69 11.33 8.60
N GLN A 93 11.15 10.18 8.12
CA GLN A 93 12.31 10.08 7.26
C GLN A 93 11.84 10.08 5.80
N ALA A 94 12.40 11.00 5.01
CA ALA A 94 12.11 11.07 3.58
C ALA A 94 12.88 9.99 2.82
N PHE A 95 12.24 9.41 1.82
CA PHE A 95 12.90 8.62 0.79
C PHE A 95 12.62 9.19 -0.60
N ASP A 96 13.47 8.90 -1.56
CA ASP A 96 13.28 9.23 -2.96
C ASP A 96 12.41 8.14 -3.62
N GLY A 97 11.41 8.56 -4.39
CA GLY A 97 10.32 7.70 -4.88
C GLY A 97 10.74 6.47 -5.68
N ASP A 98 11.86 6.45 -6.38
CA ASP A 98 12.32 5.30 -7.17
C ASP A 98 13.73 4.80 -6.74
N MET A 99 14.22 5.26 -5.58
CA MET A 99 15.55 4.87 -5.08
C MET A 99 15.43 3.86 -3.93
N PRO A 100 15.97 2.64 -4.10
CA PRO A 100 16.00 1.65 -3.03
C PRO A 100 16.75 2.14 -1.78
N PHE A 101 16.29 1.75 -0.61
CA PHE A 101 16.98 2.02 0.65
C PHE A 101 16.93 0.80 1.60
N GLU A 102 17.89 0.74 2.52
CA GLU A 102 17.99 -0.32 3.51
C GLU A 102 17.25 0.04 4.80
N LEU A 103 16.43 -0.87 5.30
CA LEU A 103 15.70 -0.70 6.55
C LEU A 103 15.65 -2.03 7.34
N ALA A 104 16.30 -2.07 8.49
CA ALA A 104 16.39 -3.27 9.34
C ALA A 104 16.90 -4.53 8.62
N GLY A 105 17.82 -4.39 7.66
CA GLY A 105 18.39 -5.48 6.86
C GLY A 105 17.48 -5.97 5.73
N VAL A 106 16.49 -5.18 5.38
CA VAL A 106 15.59 -5.41 4.25
C VAL A 106 15.78 -4.28 3.24
N THR A 107 15.97 -4.61 1.99
CA THR A 107 15.95 -3.63 0.90
C THR A 107 14.49 -3.25 0.62
N VAL A 108 14.16 -1.99 0.80
CA VAL A 108 12.86 -1.43 0.42
C VAL A 108 13.00 -0.75 -0.93
N ASN A 109 12.25 -1.19 -1.91
CA ASN A 109 12.18 -0.62 -3.25
C ASN A 109 10.86 0.19 -3.37
N PRO A 110 10.91 1.53 -3.26
CA PRO A 110 9.75 2.35 -3.55
C PRO A 110 9.49 2.34 -5.06
N VAL A 111 8.22 2.38 -5.46
CA VAL A 111 7.80 2.34 -6.86
C VAL A 111 6.75 3.44 -7.07
N VAL A 112 7.07 4.48 -7.82
CA VAL A 112 6.12 5.54 -8.15
C VAL A 112 5.03 5.00 -9.07
N VAL A 113 3.78 5.31 -8.75
CA VAL A 113 2.60 4.81 -9.48
C VAL A 113 1.68 5.94 -9.94
N PRO A 114 0.90 5.75 -11.03
CA PRO A 114 -0.08 6.72 -11.48
C PRO A 114 -1.29 6.77 -10.53
N HIS A 115 -1.34 7.81 -9.68
CA HIS A 115 -2.47 8.05 -8.77
C HIS A 115 -2.64 9.55 -8.52
N ASP A 116 -3.80 9.99 -8.05
CA ASP A 116 -4.14 11.40 -7.83
C ASP A 116 -3.61 11.95 -6.49
N ALA A 117 -2.33 11.71 -6.24
CA ALA A 117 -1.56 12.19 -5.08
C ALA A 117 -0.25 12.88 -5.52
N ARG A 118 0.49 13.47 -4.58
CA ARG A 118 1.70 14.26 -4.90
C ARG A 118 2.85 13.41 -5.41
N GLU A 119 3.12 12.30 -4.73
CA GLU A 119 4.20 11.38 -5.07
C GLU A 119 3.78 9.98 -4.56
N PRO A 120 2.72 9.42 -5.19
CA PRO A 120 2.17 8.15 -4.76
C PRO A 120 3.16 7.03 -5.03
N THR A 121 3.50 6.29 -3.98
CA THR A 121 4.56 5.29 -4.00
C THR A 121 4.04 3.97 -3.42
N GLN A 122 4.29 2.89 -4.12
CA GLN A 122 4.05 1.52 -3.64
C GLN A 122 5.38 0.84 -3.31
N PHE A 123 5.38 -0.37 -2.76
CA PHE A 123 6.59 -0.93 -2.18
C PHE A 123 6.83 -2.38 -2.58
N VAL A 124 8.10 -2.70 -2.88
CA VAL A 124 8.60 -4.07 -2.91
C VAL A 124 9.70 -4.21 -1.86
N PHE A 125 9.51 -5.16 -0.95
CA PHE A 125 10.47 -5.51 0.09
C PHE A 125 11.27 -6.73 -0.35
N GLU A 126 12.59 -6.69 -0.18
CA GLU A 126 13.47 -7.77 -0.59
C GLU A 126 14.47 -8.13 0.49
N GLN A 127 14.61 -9.42 0.78
CA GLN A 127 15.65 -9.97 1.66
C GLN A 127 15.92 -11.43 1.29
N ASP A 128 17.20 -11.81 1.22
CA ASP A 128 17.67 -13.18 0.95
C ASP A 128 17.01 -13.81 -0.30
N GLY A 129 16.85 -13.00 -1.36
CA GLY A 129 16.22 -13.41 -2.62
C GLY A 129 14.71 -13.63 -2.55
N LYS A 130 14.07 -13.21 -1.47
CA LYS A 130 12.62 -13.23 -1.26
C LYS A 130 12.03 -11.84 -1.44
N ARG A 131 10.86 -11.75 -2.10
CA ARG A 131 10.23 -10.49 -2.47
C ARG A 131 8.76 -10.45 -2.03
N VAL A 132 8.38 -9.34 -1.39
CA VAL A 132 6.99 -9.09 -1.00
C VAL A 132 6.56 -7.74 -1.57
N GLY A 133 5.53 -7.72 -2.41
CA GLY A 133 4.98 -6.52 -3.03
C GLY A 133 3.69 -6.05 -2.36
N VAL A 134 3.55 -4.74 -2.21
CA VAL A 134 2.27 -4.07 -1.91
C VAL A 134 1.98 -3.13 -3.06
N LEU A 135 0.87 -3.34 -3.78
CA LEU A 135 0.49 -2.57 -4.96
C LEU A 135 -1.00 -2.25 -4.91
N SER A 136 -1.28 -1.02 -4.52
CA SER A 136 -2.62 -0.46 -4.38
C SER A 136 -2.65 0.95 -4.97
N ASP A 137 -3.84 1.50 -5.17
CA ASP A 137 -4.01 2.91 -5.55
C ASP A 137 -3.20 3.30 -6.79
N LEU A 138 -3.55 2.68 -7.92
CA LEU A 138 -3.00 3.04 -9.22
C LEU A 138 -4.07 2.96 -10.31
N GLY A 139 -4.10 3.97 -11.20
CA GLY A 139 -5.11 4.06 -12.24
C GLY A 139 -4.81 3.20 -13.46
N PHE A 140 -3.53 2.94 -13.76
CA PHE A 140 -3.13 2.04 -14.84
C PHE A 140 -1.76 1.42 -14.60
N VAL A 141 -1.50 0.30 -15.27
CA VAL A 141 -0.26 -0.47 -15.14
C VAL A 141 0.79 0.04 -16.12
N THR A 142 1.87 0.61 -15.61
CA THR A 142 3.04 1.01 -16.41
C THR A 142 3.99 -0.18 -16.62
N LYS A 143 4.92 -0.05 -17.61
CA LYS A 143 5.99 -1.04 -17.76
C LYS A 143 6.85 -1.11 -16.50
N HIS A 144 7.13 0.04 -15.86
CA HIS A 144 7.89 0.12 -14.62
C HIS A 144 7.24 -0.70 -13.50
N VAL A 145 5.92 -0.55 -13.29
CA VAL A 145 5.18 -1.37 -12.32
C VAL A 145 5.34 -2.87 -12.61
N VAL A 146 5.20 -3.30 -13.86
CA VAL A 146 5.39 -4.71 -14.21
C VAL A 146 6.79 -5.21 -13.89
N ASP A 147 7.82 -4.43 -14.26
CA ASP A 147 9.22 -4.81 -14.05
C ASP A 147 9.56 -4.89 -12.54
N GLN A 148 9.03 -3.95 -11.73
CA GLN A 148 9.30 -3.90 -10.30
C GLN A 148 8.57 -5.00 -9.51
N PHE A 149 7.32 -5.32 -9.87
CA PHE A 149 6.52 -6.32 -9.16
C PHE A 149 6.68 -7.75 -9.72
N ALA A 150 7.42 -7.93 -10.80
CA ALA A 150 7.81 -9.26 -11.27
C ALA A 150 8.61 -10.03 -10.20
N ASN A 151 8.42 -11.34 -10.16
CA ASN A 151 9.12 -12.26 -9.25
C ASN A 151 8.86 -12.01 -7.74
N CYS A 152 7.75 -11.38 -7.36
CA CYS A 152 7.32 -11.35 -5.97
C CYS A 152 6.86 -12.75 -5.53
N ASP A 153 7.28 -13.19 -4.33
CA ASP A 153 6.75 -14.41 -3.70
C ASP A 153 5.35 -14.15 -3.11
N TYR A 154 5.12 -12.94 -2.57
CA TYR A 154 3.82 -12.47 -2.07
C TYR A 154 3.49 -11.11 -2.66
N LEU A 155 2.23 -10.91 -3.02
CA LEU A 155 1.73 -9.64 -3.56
C LEU A 155 0.35 -9.32 -2.99
N LEU A 156 0.21 -8.16 -2.37
CA LEU A 156 -1.10 -7.53 -2.23
C LEU A 156 -1.35 -6.71 -3.50
N LEU A 157 -2.45 -6.98 -4.17
CA LEU A 157 -2.83 -6.31 -5.41
C LEU A 157 -4.24 -5.73 -5.29
N GLU A 158 -4.39 -4.49 -5.72
CA GLU A 158 -5.68 -3.87 -5.92
C GLU A 158 -6.46 -4.54 -7.06
N ALA A 159 -7.75 -4.80 -6.81
CA ALA A 159 -8.75 -5.06 -7.84
C ALA A 159 -10.03 -4.31 -7.44
N ASN A 160 -10.06 -3.01 -7.75
CA ASN A 160 -10.99 -2.10 -7.10
C ASN A 160 -12.42 -2.26 -7.60
N HIS A 161 -12.64 -2.31 -8.90
CA HIS A 161 -14.00 -2.25 -9.44
C HIS A 161 -14.19 -3.07 -10.72
N ASP A 162 -15.40 -3.57 -10.89
CA ASP A 162 -15.92 -3.95 -12.20
C ASP A 162 -16.34 -2.71 -12.96
N ARG A 163 -15.95 -2.57 -14.22
CA ARG A 163 -16.23 -1.38 -15.05
C ARG A 163 -17.73 -1.15 -15.28
N ASP A 164 -18.48 -2.22 -15.51
CA ASP A 164 -19.93 -2.13 -15.75
C ASP A 164 -20.67 -1.80 -14.45
N MET A 165 -20.26 -2.40 -13.32
CA MET A 165 -20.83 -2.07 -12.02
C MET A 165 -20.52 -0.61 -11.64
N LEU A 166 -19.30 -0.14 -11.81
CA LEU A 166 -18.95 1.27 -11.60
C LEU A 166 -19.80 2.20 -12.47
N HIS A 167 -19.96 1.87 -13.78
CA HIS A 167 -20.76 2.68 -14.69
C HIS A 167 -22.24 2.75 -14.26
N ARG A 168 -22.82 1.63 -13.86
CA ARG A 168 -24.25 1.51 -13.46
C ARG A 168 -24.51 1.86 -12.00
N GLY A 169 -23.47 1.87 -11.16
CA GLY A 169 -23.56 2.10 -9.72
C GLY A 169 -24.11 3.48 -9.34
N SER A 170 -24.31 3.70 -8.06
CA SER A 170 -24.94 4.92 -7.53
C SER A 170 -23.99 6.11 -7.37
N TYR A 171 -22.68 5.94 -7.60
CA TYR A 171 -21.73 7.03 -7.49
C TYR A 171 -22.04 8.22 -8.42
N PRO A 172 -21.84 9.46 -7.95
CA PRO A 172 -21.94 10.65 -8.81
C PRO A 172 -21.01 10.53 -10.04
N PRO A 173 -21.36 11.12 -11.20
CA PRO A 173 -20.55 11.03 -12.40
C PRO A 173 -19.08 11.47 -12.23
N ALA A 174 -18.83 12.49 -11.41
CA ALA A 174 -17.49 12.97 -11.11
C ALA A 174 -16.65 11.89 -10.39
N LEU A 175 -17.23 11.20 -9.41
CA LEU A 175 -16.56 10.12 -8.67
C LEU A 175 -16.31 8.90 -9.56
N LYS A 176 -17.26 8.53 -10.42
CA LYS A 176 -17.06 7.45 -11.42
C LYS A 176 -15.87 7.75 -12.34
N ARG A 177 -15.77 8.99 -12.83
CA ARG A 177 -14.61 9.40 -13.66
C ARG A 177 -13.31 9.39 -12.90
N ARG A 178 -13.31 9.79 -11.62
CA ARG A 178 -12.13 9.75 -10.76
C ARG A 178 -11.69 8.31 -10.53
N VAL A 179 -12.60 7.44 -10.07
CA VAL A 179 -12.30 6.03 -9.74
C VAL A 179 -11.83 5.26 -10.97
N GLY A 180 -12.52 5.37 -12.10
CA GLY A 180 -12.19 4.64 -13.34
C GLY A 180 -11.21 5.35 -14.28
N GLY A 181 -10.60 6.47 -13.85
CA GLY A 181 -9.63 7.24 -14.65
C GLY A 181 -8.19 6.78 -14.47
N ASP A 182 -7.29 7.35 -15.30
CA ASP A 182 -5.86 6.98 -15.33
C ASP A 182 -5.10 7.29 -14.04
N LEU A 183 -5.64 8.13 -13.18
CA LEU A 183 -5.10 8.42 -11.84
C LEU A 183 -6.01 7.90 -10.73
N GLY A 184 -6.97 7.04 -11.05
CA GLY A 184 -7.89 6.43 -10.11
C GLY A 184 -7.39 5.09 -9.59
N HIS A 185 -8.17 4.03 -9.87
CA HIS A 185 -7.91 2.67 -9.37
C HIS A 185 -8.02 1.63 -10.49
N LEU A 186 -7.31 0.51 -10.33
CA LEU A 186 -7.40 -0.61 -11.28
C LEU A 186 -8.80 -1.23 -11.27
N SER A 187 -9.34 -1.42 -12.47
CA SER A 187 -10.45 -2.35 -12.65
C SER A 187 -9.99 -3.80 -12.45
N ASN A 188 -10.96 -4.68 -12.17
CA ASN A 188 -10.71 -6.12 -12.05
C ASN A 188 -10.01 -6.71 -13.29
N THR A 189 -10.36 -6.21 -14.48
CA THR A 189 -9.72 -6.61 -15.75
C THR A 189 -8.26 -6.19 -15.80
N GLN A 190 -7.93 -4.94 -15.43
CA GLN A 190 -6.54 -4.45 -15.42
C GLN A 190 -5.70 -5.20 -14.38
N ALA A 191 -6.26 -5.49 -13.19
CA ALA A 191 -5.59 -6.30 -12.17
C ALA A 191 -5.30 -7.73 -12.68
N PHE A 192 -6.27 -8.35 -13.37
CA PHE A 192 -6.09 -9.66 -14.00
C PHE A 192 -5.00 -9.64 -15.09
N GLU A 193 -5.00 -8.62 -15.96
CA GLU A 193 -3.97 -8.45 -17.01
C GLU A 193 -2.56 -8.29 -16.42
N LEU A 194 -2.43 -7.53 -15.33
CA LEU A 194 -1.17 -7.43 -14.60
C LEU A 194 -0.74 -8.79 -14.04
N LEU A 195 -1.64 -9.48 -13.34
CA LEU A 195 -1.34 -10.81 -12.80
C LEU A 195 -0.90 -11.78 -13.90
N HIS A 196 -1.56 -11.76 -15.06
CA HIS A 196 -1.18 -12.62 -16.19
C HIS A 196 0.26 -12.36 -16.68
N ARG A 197 0.75 -11.12 -16.54
CA ARG A 197 2.12 -10.73 -16.95
C ARG A 197 3.19 -11.10 -15.93
N ILE A 198 2.88 -11.12 -14.63
CA ILE A 198 3.83 -11.32 -13.55
C ILE A 198 3.67 -12.65 -12.81
N ALA A 199 2.61 -13.41 -13.10
CA ALA A 199 2.32 -14.67 -12.42
C ALA A 199 3.41 -15.73 -12.66
N HIS A 200 3.74 -16.46 -11.60
CA HIS A 200 4.59 -17.64 -11.62
C HIS A 200 4.11 -18.65 -10.56
N PRO A 201 4.52 -19.94 -10.61
CA PRO A 201 3.93 -21.00 -9.77
C PRO A 201 4.00 -20.77 -8.25
N ASN A 202 4.93 -19.93 -7.78
CA ASN A 202 5.16 -19.69 -6.35
C ASN A 202 4.60 -18.33 -5.88
N LEU A 203 3.90 -17.57 -6.73
CA LEU A 203 3.31 -16.30 -6.36
C LEU A 203 2.05 -16.52 -5.51
N HIS A 204 2.03 -15.93 -4.32
CA HIS A 204 0.86 -15.84 -3.46
C HIS A 204 0.26 -14.44 -3.56
N VAL A 205 -1.03 -14.36 -3.91
CA VAL A 205 -1.72 -13.08 -4.11
C VAL A 205 -2.80 -12.86 -3.06
N VAL A 206 -2.81 -11.68 -2.48
CA VAL A 206 -3.91 -11.16 -1.67
C VAL A 206 -4.57 -10.04 -2.46
N ILE A 207 -5.85 -10.19 -2.78
CA ILE A 207 -6.61 -9.13 -3.44
C ILE A 207 -7.11 -8.16 -2.37
N GLY A 208 -6.87 -6.86 -2.62
CA GLY A 208 -7.27 -5.77 -1.73
C GLY A 208 -7.90 -4.60 -2.47
N HIS A 209 -8.23 -3.55 -1.73
CA HIS A 209 -8.81 -2.28 -2.18
C HIS A 209 -10.04 -2.46 -3.08
N ILE A 210 -10.92 -3.38 -2.66
CA ILE A 210 -12.16 -3.69 -3.38
C ILE A 210 -13.20 -2.63 -3.05
N SER A 211 -13.84 -2.06 -4.07
CA SER A 211 -14.96 -1.14 -3.92
C SER A 211 -16.15 -1.83 -3.23
N GLU A 212 -16.88 -1.06 -2.44
CA GLU A 212 -18.12 -1.54 -1.82
C GLU A 212 -19.34 -1.48 -2.76
N GLN A 213 -19.19 -0.97 -3.98
CA GLN A 213 -20.23 -0.81 -5.00
C GLN A 213 -19.83 -1.47 -6.31
#